data_6a81cd783c326cc7de86cbc2bbe05571
#
_entry.id   6a81cd783c326cc7de86cbc2bbe05571
#
_cell.length_a   1.000
_cell.length_b   1.000
_cell.length_c   1.000
_cell.angle_alpha   90.00
_cell.angle_beta   90.00
_cell.angle_gamma   90.00
#
_symmetry.space_group_name_H-M   'P 1'
#
loop_
_entity.id
_entity.type
_entity.pdbx_description
1 polymer ?
#
loop_
_entity_poly.entity_id
_entity_poly.type
_entity_poly.pdbx_seq_one_letter_code
_entity_poly.pdbx_strand_id
1 'polypeptide(L)' 'MTYVCDNARHLICLPYSIENLHAMAAELGINKCWFHKTHYDIPKKRIAEITAKCILVTSKQIVNIIKAHESKL' A
#
# COMPACT_ATOMS: atom_id res chain seq x y z
N MET A 1 -9.85 -6.01 4.46
CA MET A 1 -9.22 -5.37 3.29
C MET A 1 -8.02 -6.19 2.85
N THR A 2 -7.66 -6.09 1.59
CA THR A 2 -6.55 -6.86 1.02
C THR A 2 -5.32 -5.98 0.92
N TYR A 3 -4.18 -6.45 1.40
CA TYR A 3 -2.91 -5.73 1.29
C TYR A 3 -2.22 -6.12 -0.01
N VAL A 4 -1.66 -5.12 -0.71
CA VAL A 4 -1.03 -5.30 -2.02
C VAL A 4 0.30 -4.54 -2.02
N CYS A 5 1.36 -5.19 -2.47
CA CYS A 5 2.67 -4.55 -2.54
C CYS A 5 3.42 -4.98 -3.81
N ASP A 6 4.50 -4.26 -4.11
CA ASP A 6 5.43 -4.60 -5.19
C ASP A 6 6.85 -4.82 -4.66
N ASN A 7 7.78 -5.13 -5.54
CA ASN A 7 9.18 -5.34 -5.16
C ASN A 7 9.92 -4.04 -4.81
N ALA A 8 9.32 -2.88 -5.08
CA ALA A 8 9.91 -1.57 -4.78
C ALA A 8 9.42 -1.00 -3.45
N ARG A 9 8.81 -1.82 -2.60
CA ARG A 9 8.31 -1.47 -1.27
C ARG A 9 7.09 -0.54 -1.27
N HIS A 10 6.40 -0.39 -2.39
CA HIS A 10 5.13 0.32 -2.42
C HIS A 10 4.03 -0.57 -1.85
N LEU A 11 3.22 -0.02 -0.97
CA LEU A 11 2.17 -0.76 -0.26
C LEU A 11 0.85 0.00 -0.37
N ILE A 12 -0.17 -0.71 -0.83
CA ILE A 12 -1.55 -0.19 -0.88
C ILE A 12 -2.51 -1.24 -0.38
N CYS A 13 -3.79 -0.94 -0.38
CA CYS A 13 -4.83 -1.89 -0.02
C CYS A 13 -6.00 -1.82 -1.00
N LEU A 14 -6.82 -2.84 -0.97
CA LEU A 14 -8.07 -2.91 -1.71
C LEU A 14 -9.21 -3.13 -0.71
N PRO A 15 -10.32 -2.42 -0.79
CA PRO A 15 -10.59 -1.30 -1.72
C PRO A 15 -9.64 -0.13 -1.47
N TYR A 16 -9.19 0.49 -2.56
CA TYR A 16 -8.24 1.60 -2.47
C TYR A 16 -8.95 2.89 -2.07
N SER A 17 -8.45 3.54 -1.03
CA SER A 17 -8.79 4.91 -0.66
C SER A 17 -7.71 5.42 0.30
N ILE A 18 -7.57 6.74 0.42
CA ILE A 18 -6.61 7.32 1.38
C ILE A 18 -7.00 6.92 2.81
N GLU A 19 -8.29 6.93 3.12
CA GLU A 19 -8.78 6.50 4.43
C GLU A 19 -8.40 5.05 4.73
N ASN A 20 -8.60 4.16 3.75
CA ASN A 20 -8.23 2.75 3.91
C ASN A 20 -6.73 2.54 4.02
N LEU A 21 -5.92 3.36 3.33
CA LEU A 21 -4.46 3.30 3.47
C LEU A 21 -4.03 3.57 4.91
N HIS A 22 -4.63 4.57 5.55
CA HIS A 22 -4.31 4.87 6.95
C HIS A 22 -4.81 3.78 7.89
N ALA A 23 -5.98 3.19 7.62
CA ALA A 23 -6.49 2.07 8.39
C ALA A 23 -5.57 0.84 8.25
N MET A 24 -5.10 0.55 7.04
CA MET A 24 -4.14 -0.52 6.78
C MET A 24 -2.85 -0.31 7.59
N ALA A 25 -2.31 0.91 7.56
CA ALA A 25 -1.09 1.24 8.30
C ALA A 25 -1.28 1.02 9.80
N ALA A 26 -2.43 1.40 10.34
CA ALA A 26 -2.76 1.16 11.74
C ALA A 26 -2.82 -0.33 12.06
N GLU A 27 -3.45 -1.13 11.17
CA GLU A 27 -3.54 -2.58 11.35
C GLU A 27 -2.16 -3.24 11.32
N LEU A 28 -1.28 -2.79 10.44
CA LEU A 28 0.07 -3.34 10.29
C LEU A 28 1.08 -2.74 11.26
N GLY A 29 0.70 -1.70 11.99
CA GLY A 29 1.61 -1.01 12.89
C GLY A 29 2.69 -0.21 12.16
N ILE A 30 2.35 0.36 10.99
CA ILE A 30 3.25 1.21 10.21
C ILE A 30 3.00 2.67 10.60
N ASN A 31 4.06 3.40 10.93
CA ASN A 31 3.96 4.80 11.30
C ASN A 31 3.53 5.64 10.09
N LYS A 32 2.71 6.66 10.34
CA LYS A 32 2.21 7.56 9.29
C LYS A 32 3.33 8.29 8.54
N CYS A 33 4.52 8.41 9.11
CA CYS A 33 5.66 9.02 8.42
C CYS A 33 6.06 8.28 7.13
N TRP A 34 5.64 7.03 6.96
CA TRP A 34 5.89 6.25 5.76
C TRP A 34 4.87 6.48 4.65
N PHE A 35 3.90 7.36 4.89
CA PHE A 35 2.88 7.69 3.89
C PHE A 35 3.42 8.66 2.83
N HIS A 36 3.24 8.31 1.55
CA HIS A 36 3.64 9.11 0.39
C HIS A 36 2.44 9.40 -0.50
N LYS A 37 1.65 10.39 -0.16
CA LYS A 37 0.53 10.92 -0.96
C LYS A 37 -0.51 9.90 -1.44
N THR A 38 -0.08 8.78 -2.03
CA THR A 38 -0.96 7.80 -2.68
C THR A 38 -0.71 6.38 -2.20
N HIS A 39 0.32 6.16 -1.41
CA HIS A 39 0.70 4.82 -0.95
C HIS A 39 1.56 4.93 0.30
N TYR A 40 1.81 3.78 0.94
CA TYR A 40 2.79 3.69 2.02
C TYR A 40 4.05 3.02 1.49
N ASP A 41 5.20 3.37 2.03
CA ASP A 41 6.44 2.63 1.83
C ASP A 41 6.58 1.60 2.96
N ILE A 42 7.07 0.41 2.62
CA ILE A 42 7.32 -0.63 3.63
C ILE A 42 8.67 -0.32 4.29
N PRO A 43 8.72 -0.16 5.63
CA PRO A 43 10.00 0.01 6.33
C PRO A 43 10.92 -1.16 6.05
N LYS A 44 12.21 -0.89 5.78
CA LYS A 44 13.18 -1.92 5.40
C LYS A 44 13.21 -3.09 6.40
N LYS A 45 13.15 -2.81 7.68
CA LYS A 45 13.20 -3.84 8.72
C LYS A 45 11.99 -4.74 8.73
N ARG A 46 10.90 -4.35 8.06
CA ARG A 46 9.65 -5.08 8.08
C ARG A 46 9.26 -5.67 6.73
N ILE A 47 10.16 -5.61 5.73
CA ILE A 47 9.85 -6.06 4.36
C ILE A 47 9.35 -7.51 4.36
N ALA A 48 10.09 -8.42 4.94
CA ALA A 48 9.73 -9.85 4.92
C ALA A 48 8.38 -10.10 5.61
N GLU A 49 8.17 -9.49 6.76
CA GLU A 49 6.94 -9.64 7.54
C GLU A 49 5.72 -9.14 6.78
N ILE A 50 5.81 -7.92 6.24
CA ILE A 50 4.67 -7.26 5.59
C ILE A 50 4.40 -7.89 4.22
N THR A 51 5.45 -8.16 3.45
CA THR A 51 5.30 -8.80 2.13
C THR A 51 4.59 -10.15 2.25
N ALA A 52 4.86 -10.90 3.31
CA ALA A 52 4.20 -12.19 3.53
C ALA A 52 2.68 -12.06 3.72
N LYS A 53 2.19 -10.88 4.07
CA LYS A 53 0.76 -10.60 4.28
C LYS A 53 0.09 -10.00 3.05
N CYS A 54 0.85 -9.75 1.98
CA CYS A 54 0.39 -9.01 0.82
C CYS A 54 0.27 -9.90 -0.41
N ILE A 55 -0.56 -9.45 -1.35
CA ILE A 55 -0.50 -9.96 -2.72
C ILE A 55 0.59 -9.18 -3.44
N LEU A 56 1.57 -9.89 -4.00
CA LEU A 56 2.66 -9.26 -4.74
C LEU A 56 2.21 -8.96 -6.18
N VAL A 57 2.38 -7.72 -6.58
CA VAL A 57 2.03 -7.25 -7.93
C VAL A 57 3.18 -6.42 -8.49
N THR A 58 3.06 -5.96 -9.74
CA THR A 58 4.05 -5.07 -10.33
C THR A 58 3.80 -3.63 -9.88
N SER A 59 4.84 -2.80 -9.95
CA SER A 59 4.71 -1.37 -9.66
C SER A 59 3.71 -0.70 -10.61
N LYS A 60 3.67 -1.16 -11.87
CA LYS A 60 2.71 -0.65 -12.86
C LYS A 60 1.27 -0.93 -12.45
N GLN A 61 1.01 -2.12 -11.90
CA GLN A 61 -0.34 -2.48 -11.43
C GLN A 61 -0.76 -1.58 -10.26
N ILE A 62 0.15 -1.26 -9.35
CA ILE A 62 -0.13 -0.33 -8.26
C ILE A 62 -0.48 1.05 -8.80
N VAL A 63 0.32 1.56 -9.74
CA VAL A 63 0.06 2.86 -10.38
C VAL A 63 -1.31 2.86 -11.05
N ASN A 64 -1.66 1.78 -11.74
CA ASN A 64 -2.96 1.66 -12.42
C ASN A 64 -4.13 1.70 -11.43
N ILE A 65 -4.00 1.03 -10.28
CA ILE A 65 -5.03 1.05 -9.24
C ILE A 65 -5.22 2.47 -8.69
N ILE A 66 -4.13 3.17 -8.43
CA ILE A 66 -4.16 4.54 -7.92
C ILE A 66 -4.82 5.47 -8.95
N LYS A 67 -4.41 5.38 -10.22
CA LYS A 67 -4.98 6.20 -11.29
C LYS A 67 -6.47 5.93 -11.51
N ALA A 68 -6.88 4.68 -11.44
CA ALA A 68 -8.29 4.32 -11.59
C ALA A 68 -9.14 4.94 -10.48
N HIS A 69 -8.62 5.00 -9.25
CA HIS A 69 -9.30 5.66 -8.15
C HIS A 69 -9.38 7.18 -8.37
N GLU A 70 -8.27 7.79 -8.78
CA GLU A 70 -8.22 9.24 -9.01
C GLU A 70 -9.20 9.68 -10.09
N SER A 71 -9.39 8.89 -11.14
CA SER A 71 -10.30 9.23 -12.23
C SER A 71 -11.77 9.13 -11.84
N LYS A 72 -12.09 8.61 -10.66
CA LYS A 72 -13.47 8.55 -10.14
C LYS A 72 -13.81 9.73 -9.21
N LEU A 73 -12.84 10.56 -8.90
CA LEU A 73 -13.03 11.67 -7.96
C LEU A 73 -13.60 12.94 -8.64
#